data_b85cee1885d68dedd4dd7b34310da36b
#
_entry.id   b85cee1885d68dedd4dd7b34310da36b
#
_cell.length_a   1.000
_cell.length_b   1.000
_cell.length_c   1.000
_cell.angle_alpha   90.00
_cell.angle_beta   90.00
_cell.angle_gamma   90.00
#
_symmetry.space_group_name_H-M   'P 1'
#
loop_
_entity.id
_entity.type
_entity.pdbx_description
1 polymer ?
#
loop_
_entity_poly.entity_id
_entity_poly.type
_entity_poly.pdbx_seq_one_letter_code
_entity_poly.pdbx_strand_id
1 'polypeptide(L)'
;MAGRPQLERHLARQSSSNAGRAAEILILLGQADRKGMALAALAAATGEAKSSVHRTLVALAEYGLVVQNGNRGNYMLGPATYALAHRSLGVNEIVATYRPALIDITGRTQFSTYLMVRSGLDTICLDYQMGQIVAQPYVSGIGGRIPMGVGISGVCILGMMDARSRDRCLDLLEDRLAQWDLTRPQIEAEIAEFQRLGFMRGIRRSAGIESLTLTVPINNDHLRGMETAISLLAPLNILDAAGERAAIAVMRDAISTAERHASSPTRSDDMSGR
;
A
#
# COMPACT_ATOMS: atom_id res chain seq x y z
N MET A 1 -24.33 -1.19 0.89
CA MET A 1 -23.49 -0.80 -0.27
C MET A 1 -23.36 0.71 -0.26
N ALA A 2 -22.41 1.23 0.48
CA ALA A 2 -22.14 2.67 0.55
C ALA A 2 -21.15 3.01 -0.58
N GLY A 3 -21.51 3.99 -1.41
CA GLY A 3 -20.75 4.43 -2.57
C GLY A 3 -19.32 4.83 -2.21
N ARG A 4 -18.36 4.31 -2.96
CA ARG A 4 -17.01 4.87 -3.03
C ARG A 4 -17.13 6.34 -3.43
N PRO A 5 -16.40 7.27 -2.79
CA PRO A 5 -16.48 8.68 -3.12
C PRO A 5 -16.12 8.92 -4.58
N GLN A 6 -16.67 9.97 -5.17
CA GLN A 6 -16.51 10.43 -6.56
C GLN A 6 -15.05 10.78 -6.97
N LEU A 7 -14.08 10.41 -6.14
CA LEU A 7 -12.66 10.68 -6.25
C LEU A 7 -12.00 10.11 -7.50
N GLU A 8 -12.43 8.91 -7.88
CA GLU A 8 -11.91 8.24 -9.07
C GLU A 8 -12.24 9.01 -10.36
N ARG A 9 -13.26 9.87 -10.34
CA ARG A 9 -13.68 10.66 -11.51
C ARG A 9 -12.80 11.87 -11.83
N HIS A 10 -12.06 12.42 -10.86
CA HIS A 10 -11.27 13.64 -11.08
C HIS A 10 -9.87 13.35 -11.63
N LEU A 11 -9.24 12.24 -11.20
CA LEU A 11 -7.99 11.77 -11.79
C LEU A 11 -8.17 11.32 -13.25
N ALA A 12 -9.33 10.75 -13.59
CA ALA A 12 -9.68 10.37 -14.95
C ALA A 12 -9.79 11.56 -15.92
N ARG A 13 -10.06 12.76 -15.43
CA ARG A 13 -10.18 13.96 -16.29
C ARG A 13 -8.85 14.57 -16.72
N GLN A 14 -7.73 14.31 -16.05
CA GLN A 14 -6.42 14.82 -16.43
C GLN A 14 -5.56 13.86 -17.25
N SER A 15 -5.89 12.59 -17.33
CA SER A 15 -5.17 11.60 -18.12
C SER A 15 -6.09 10.93 -19.15
N SER A 16 -6.51 11.70 -20.15
CA SER A 16 -7.25 11.15 -21.33
C SER A 16 -6.34 10.35 -22.27
N SER A 17 -5.16 9.91 -21.82
CA SER A 17 -4.28 9.07 -22.62
C SER A 17 -4.70 7.60 -22.53
N ASN A 18 -4.60 6.86 -23.65
CA ASN A 18 -4.81 5.41 -23.65
C ASN A 18 -3.92 4.68 -22.63
N ALA A 19 -2.73 5.21 -22.37
CA ALA A 19 -1.80 4.68 -21.36
C ALA A 19 -2.35 4.83 -19.93
N GLY A 20 -2.93 5.98 -19.59
CA GLY A 20 -3.54 6.19 -18.26
C GLY A 20 -4.71 5.24 -18.02
N ARG A 21 -5.60 5.08 -19.01
CA ARG A 21 -6.71 4.13 -18.95
C ARG A 21 -6.23 2.69 -18.79
N ALA A 22 -5.20 2.28 -19.53
CA ALA A 22 -4.62 0.95 -19.41
C ALA A 22 -4.06 0.69 -18.01
N ALA A 23 -3.33 1.64 -17.45
CA ALA A 23 -2.79 1.56 -16.09
C ALA A 23 -3.91 1.48 -15.05
N GLU A 24 -4.96 2.30 -15.16
CA GLU A 24 -6.10 2.30 -14.25
C GLU A 24 -6.85 0.96 -14.27
N ILE A 25 -7.10 0.39 -15.46
CA ILE A 25 -7.73 -0.92 -15.60
C ILE A 25 -6.90 -2.01 -14.93
N LEU A 26 -5.57 -2.03 -15.13
CA LEU A 26 -4.69 -3.00 -14.48
C LEU A 26 -4.73 -2.87 -12.95
N ILE A 27 -4.74 -1.65 -12.42
CA ILE A 27 -4.85 -1.39 -10.98
C ILE A 27 -6.19 -1.90 -10.43
N LEU A 28 -7.31 -1.61 -11.11
CA LEU A 28 -8.63 -2.09 -10.71
C LEU A 28 -8.72 -3.62 -10.71
N LEU A 29 -8.16 -4.26 -11.73
CA LEU A 29 -8.11 -5.73 -11.80
C LEU A 29 -7.21 -6.33 -10.71
N GLY A 30 -6.13 -5.64 -10.34
CA GLY A 30 -5.25 -6.03 -9.23
C GLY A 30 -5.92 -5.95 -7.84
N GLN A 31 -6.97 -5.14 -7.71
CA GLN A 31 -7.75 -4.99 -6.47
C GLN A 31 -9.01 -5.87 -6.46
N ALA A 32 -9.34 -6.50 -7.59
CA ALA A 32 -10.50 -7.37 -7.72
C ALA A 32 -10.30 -8.68 -6.94
N ASP A 33 -11.40 -9.32 -6.58
CA ASP A 33 -11.37 -10.68 -6.06
C ASP A 33 -10.95 -11.70 -7.16
N ARG A 34 -10.85 -12.98 -6.76
CA ARG A 34 -10.49 -14.07 -7.68
C ARG A 34 -11.46 -14.25 -8.86
N LYS A 35 -12.63 -13.63 -8.82
CA LYS A 35 -13.61 -13.68 -9.92
C LYS A 35 -13.33 -12.62 -10.97
N GLY A 36 -12.46 -11.66 -10.69
CA GLY A 36 -12.16 -10.53 -11.56
C GLY A 36 -13.32 -9.54 -11.69
N MET A 37 -13.30 -8.71 -12.74
CA MET A 37 -14.30 -7.67 -12.97
C MET A 37 -14.96 -7.79 -14.34
N ALA A 38 -16.28 -7.58 -14.38
CA ALA A 38 -17.02 -7.48 -15.64
C ALA A 38 -16.70 -6.17 -16.36
N LEU A 39 -16.80 -6.16 -17.71
CA LEU A 39 -16.63 -4.96 -18.53
C LEU A 39 -17.48 -3.77 -18.04
N ALA A 40 -18.74 -4.03 -17.65
CA ALA A 40 -19.62 -2.97 -17.16
C ALA A 40 -19.14 -2.36 -15.84
N ALA A 41 -18.58 -3.17 -14.93
CA ALA A 41 -18.01 -2.71 -13.66
C ALA A 41 -16.74 -1.88 -13.88
N LEU A 42 -15.85 -2.31 -14.79
CA LEU A 42 -14.67 -1.55 -15.19
C LEU A 42 -15.05 -0.21 -15.83
N ALA A 43 -16.01 -0.20 -16.74
CA ALA A 43 -16.50 1.04 -17.36
C ALA A 43 -17.11 2.01 -16.34
N ALA A 44 -17.87 1.50 -15.37
CA ALA A 44 -18.41 2.33 -14.29
C ALA A 44 -17.31 2.87 -13.34
N ALA A 45 -16.29 2.05 -13.03
CA ALA A 45 -15.18 2.45 -12.15
C ALA A 45 -14.27 3.49 -12.79
N THR A 46 -13.97 3.35 -14.10
CA THR A 46 -13.12 4.30 -14.85
C THR A 46 -13.88 5.55 -15.32
N GLY A 47 -15.23 5.53 -15.28
CA GLY A 47 -16.04 6.62 -15.84
C GLY A 47 -16.02 6.69 -17.38
N GLU A 48 -15.55 5.65 -18.04
CA GLU A 48 -15.31 5.59 -19.49
C GLU A 48 -16.42 4.81 -20.22
N ALA A 49 -16.57 5.07 -21.53
CA ALA A 49 -17.49 4.29 -22.36
C ALA A 49 -17.03 2.82 -22.44
N LYS A 50 -18.00 1.88 -22.38
CA LYS A 50 -17.71 0.43 -22.48
C LYS A 50 -16.89 0.06 -23.73
N SER A 51 -17.11 0.72 -24.85
CA SER A 51 -16.33 0.50 -26.08
C SER A 51 -14.87 0.89 -25.96
N SER A 52 -14.55 1.97 -25.21
CA SER A 52 -13.20 2.42 -24.94
C SER A 52 -12.49 1.45 -23.99
N VAL A 53 -13.15 1.06 -22.91
CA VAL A 53 -12.61 0.06 -21.95
C VAL A 53 -12.38 -1.28 -22.65
N HIS A 54 -13.34 -1.74 -23.48
CA HIS A 54 -13.19 -2.99 -24.21
C HIS A 54 -11.98 -2.99 -25.16
N ARG A 55 -11.77 -1.91 -25.94
CA ARG A 55 -10.58 -1.80 -26.80
C ARG A 55 -9.27 -1.85 -26.01
N THR A 56 -9.24 -1.20 -24.85
CA THR A 56 -8.06 -1.25 -23.97
C THR A 56 -7.83 -2.66 -23.40
N LEU A 57 -8.90 -3.36 -23.01
CA LEU A 57 -8.81 -4.74 -22.53
C LEU A 57 -8.33 -5.71 -23.61
N VAL A 58 -8.79 -5.54 -24.86
CA VAL A 58 -8.29 -6.33 -26.01
C VAL A 58 -6.80 -6.10 -26.19
N ALA A 59 -6.36 -4.84 -26.24
CA ALA A 59 -4.94 -4.54 -26.36
C ALA A 59 -4.10 -5.12 -25.20
N LEU A 60 -4.58 -5.01 -23.95
CA LEU A 60 -3.90 -5.61 -22.79
C LEU A 60 -3.86 -7.14 -22.87
N ALA A 61 -4.89 -7.77 -23.41
CA ALA A 61 -4.95 -9.22 -23.59
C ALA A 61 -3.98 -9.72 -24.66
N GLU A 62 -3.76 -8.96 -25.74
CA GLU A 62 -2.73 -9.26 -26.76
C GLU A 62 -1.33 -9.37 -26.16
N TYR A 63 -1.03 -8.60 -25.10
CA TYR A 63 0.24 -8.67 -24.36
C TYR A 63 0.21 -9.62 -23.15
N GLY A 64 -0.88 -10.35 -22.94
CA GLY A 64 -1.03 -11.27 -21.81
C GLY A 64 -1.12 -10.60 -20.45
N LEU A 65 -1.33 -9.28 -20.40
CA LEU A 65 -1.51 -8.51 -19.16
C LEU A 65 -2.89 -8.70 -18.54
N VAL A 66 -3.88 -9.03 -19.37
CA VAL A 66 -5.26 -9.30 -18.98
C VAL A 66 -5.70 -10.62 -19.62
N VAL A 67 -6.54 -11.36 -18.94
CA VAL A 67 -7.23 -12.53 -19.48
C VAL A 67 -8.73 -12.41 -19.23
N GLN A 68 -9.55 -12.98 -20.10
CA GLN A 68 -10.98 -13.08 -19.91
C GLN A 68 -11.38 -14.52 -19.63
N ASN A 69 -12.20 -14.73 -18.63
CA ASN A 69 -12.70 -16.06 -18.28
C ASN A 69 -13.83 -16.49 -19.23
N GLY A 70 -13.47 -17.18 -20.31
CA GLY A 70 -14.39 -17.53 -21.39
C GLY A 70 -14.84 -16.31 -22.23
N ASN A 71 -15.69 -16.54 -23.23
CA ASN A 71 -16.06 -15.53 -24.24
C ASN A 71 -16.91 -14.35 -23.74
N ARG A 72 -17.50 -14.42 -22.54
CA ARG A 72 -18.35 -13.39 -21.93
C ARG A 72 -18.11 -13.24 -20.42
N GLY A 73 -17.01 -13.80 -19.91
CA GLY A 73 -16.67 -13.77 -18.48
C GLY A 73 -16.02 -12.46 -18.04
N ASN A 74 -15.69 -12.45 -16.76
CA ASN A 74 -14.96 -11.34 -16.14
C ASN A 74 -13.50 -11.30 -16.65
N TYR A 75 -12.92 -10.12 -16.59
CA TYR A 75 -11.51 -9.87 -16.86
C TYR A 75 -10.71 -9.99 -15.57
N MET A 76 -9.48 -10.53 -15.69
CA MET A 76 -8.53 -10.73 -14.59
C MET A 76 -7.14 -10.34 -15.07
N LEU A 77 -6.20 -10.14 -14.13
CA LEU A 77 -4.79 -10.00 -14.48
C LEU A 77 -4.27 -11.26 -15.18
N GLY A 78 -3.56 -11.07 -16.28
CA GLY A 78 -2.93 -12.14 -17.04
C GLY A 78 -1.54 -12.51 -16.54
N PRO A 79 -0.95 -13.63 -17.01
CA PRO A 79 0.33 -14.15 -16.53
C PRO A 79 1.52 -13.22 -16.80
N ALA A 80 1.43 -12.31 -17.79
CA ALA A 80 2.48 -11.33 -18.04
C ALA A 80 2.67 -10.35 -16.87
N THR A 81 1.63 -10.06 -16.08
CA THR A 81 1.74 -9.21 -14.89
C THR A 81 2.62 -9.84 -13.81
N TYR A 82 2.56 -11.18 -13.65
CA TYR A 82 3.46 -11.89 -12.75
C TYR A 82 4.92 -11.79 -13.21
N ALA A 83 5.19 -11.96 -14.50
CA ALA A 83 6.54 -11.83 -15.05
C ALA A 83 7.11 -10.41 -14.85
N LEU A 84 6.29 -9.38 -15.02
CA LEU A 84 6.69 -8.00 -14.76
C LEU A 84 6.98 -7.78 -13.26
N ALA A 85 6.10 -8.24 -12.38
CA ALA A 85 6.26 -8.12 -10.94
C ALA A 85 7.52 -8.84 -10.43
N HIS A 86 7.81 -10.02 -10.99
CA HIS A 86 9.02 -10.79 -10.63
C HIS A 86 10.32 -10.09 -11.02
N ARG A 87 10.28 -9.24 -12.03
CA ARG A 87 11.41 -8.41 -12.48
C ARG A 87 11.44 -7.03 -11.82
N SER A 88 10.47 -6.70 -10.96
CA SER A 88 10.45 -5.43 -10.24
C SER A 88 11.60 -5.38 -9.24
N LEU A 89 12.58 -4.53 -9.54
CA LEU A 89 13.79 -4.40 -8.72
C LEU A 89 13.45 -3.91 -7.31
N GLY A 90 13.89 -4.66 -6.31
CA GLY A 90 13.82 -4.31 -4.90
C GLY A 90 12.48 -4.67 -4.21
N VAL A 91 11.33 -4.74 -4.90
CA VAL A 91 10.05 -5.06 -4.25
C VAL A 91 10.04 -6.45 -3.63
N ASN A 92 10.50 -7.46 -4.39
CA ASN A 92 10.59 -8.83 -3.88
C ASN A 92 11.58 -8.94 -2.71
N GLU A 93 12.70 -8.21 -2.77
CA GLU A 93 13.68 -8.16 -1.70
C GLU A 93 13.09 -7.53 -0.43
N ILE A 94 12.35 -6.42 -0.56
CA ILE A 94 11.64 -5.77 0.56
C ILE A 94 10.67 -6.75 1.21
N VAL A 95 9.83 -7.40 0.42
CA VAL A 95 8.85 -8.37 0.93
C VAL A 95 9.56 -9.54 1.61
N ALA A 96 10.60 -10.11 0.99
CA ALA A 96 11.36 -11.23 1.58
C ALA A 96 12.04 -10.83 2.89
N THR A 97 12.62 -9.63 2.95
CA THR A 97 13.30 -9.12 4.15
C THR A 97 12.33 -8.89 5.30
N TYR A 98 11.18 -8.25 5.06
CA TYR A 98 10.30 -7.78 6.13
C TYR A 98 9.11 -8.70 6.44
N ARG A 99 8.82 -9.71 5.64
CA ARG A 99 7.79 -10.71 5.96
C ARG A 99 8.01 -11.39 7.33
N PRO A 100 9.23 -11.82 7.71
CA PRO A 100 9.49 -12.36 9.05
C PRO A 100 9.14 -11.35 10.17
N ALA A 101 9.43 -10.05 9.95
CA ALA A 101 9.08 -9.02 10.91
C ALA A 101 7.56 -8.86 11.07
N LEU A 102 6.80 -8.89 9.97
CA LEU A 102 5.32 -8.86 10.05
C LEU A 102 4.78 -10.03 10.87
N ILE A 103 5.31 -11.24 10.64
CA ILE A 103 4.90 -12.45 11.36
C ILE A 103 5.23 -12.33 12.85
N ASP A 104 6.45 -11.87 13.20
CA ASP A 104 6.87 -11.70 14.59
C ASP A 104 6.04 -10.64 15.32
N ILE A 105 5.88 -9.45 14.72
CA ILE A 105 5.06 -8.38 15.29
C ILE A 105 3.63 -8.87 15.54
N THR A 106 3.02 -9.48 14.54
CA THR A 106 1.64 -9.99 14.65
C THR A 106 1.54 -11.09 15.70
N GLY A 107 2.49 -12.02 15.76
CA GLY A 107 2.53 -13.09 16.77
C GLY A 107 2.61 -12.57 18.18
N ARG A 108 3.45 -11.55 18.43
CA ARG A 108 3.67 -10.95 19.76
C ARG A 108 2.57 -9.99 20.19
N THR A 109 1.97 -9.26 19.23
CA THR A 109 0.97 -8.22 19.55
C THR A 109 -0.47 -8.66 19.34
N GLN A 110 -0.70 -9.70 18.54
CA GLN A 110 -2.00 -10.19 18.10
C GLN A 110 -2.77 -9.21 17.19
N PHE A 111 -2.18 -8.08 16.79
CA PHE A 111 -2.74 -7.11 15.86
C PHE A 111 -2.29 -7.38 14.43
N SER A 112 -3.09 -6.92 13.47
CA SER A 112 -2.73 -7.00 12.05
C SER A 112 -1.63 -6.02 11.69
N THR A 113 -0.67 -6.46 10.86
CA THR A 113 0.46 -5.65 10.39
C THR A 113 0.51 -5.58 8.88
N TYR A 114 1.00 -4.45 8.37
CA TYR A 114 1.02 -4.11 6.94
C TYR A 114 2.38 -3.52 6.56
N LEU A 115 2.97 -4.03 5.48
CA LEU A 115 4.15 -3.48 4.84
C LEU A 115 3.71 -2.54 3.73
N MET A 116 3.97 -1.25 3.90
CA MET A 116 3.50 -0.19 3.02
C MET A 116 4.67 0.48 2.32
N VAL A 117 4.54 0.74 1.03
CA VAL A 117 5.55 1.45 0.22
C VAL A 117 4.91 2.62 -0.50
N ARG A 118 5.67 3.69 -0.73
CA ARG A 118 5.25 4.79 -1.59
C ARG A 118 5.15 4.38 -3.05
N SER A 119 4.11 4.82 -3.72
CA SER A 119 3.91 4.69 -5.17
C SER A 119 3.28 5.96 -5.73
N GLY A 120 4.11 6.89 -6.16
CA GLY A 120 3.66 8.22 -6.58
C GLY A 120 3.05 9.01 -5.42
N LEU A 121 1.77 9.33 -5.52
CA LEU A 121 0.97 10.02 -4.49
C LEU A 121 0.17 9.08 -3.59
N ASP A 122 0.39 7.77 -3.70
CA ASP A 122 -0.25 6.75 -2.89
C ASP A 122 0.76 5.95 -2.07
N THR A 123 0.28 5.27 -1.05
CA THR A 123 0.94 4.10 -0.47
C THR A 123 0.25 2.83 -0.94
N ILE A 124 1.05 1.79 -1.21
CA ILE A 124 0.57 0.47 -1.62
C ILE A 124 0.97 -0.55 -0.56
N CYS A 125 0.04 -1.45 -0.24
CA CYS A 125 0.33 -2.61 0.59
C CYS A 125 1.11 -3.65 -0.23
N LEU A 126 2.34 -3.93 0.17
CA LEU A 126 3.17 -4.99 -0.44
C LEU A 126 2.93 -6.34 0.19
N ASP A 127 2.72 -6.37 1.50
CA ASP A 127 2.48 -7.58 2.27
C ASP A 127 1.74 -7.25 3.57
N TYR A 128 1.08 -8.24 4.16
CA TYR A 128 0.42 -8.07 5.44
C TYR A 128 0.30 -9.40 6.18
N GLN A 129 0.17 -9.30 7.50
CA GLN A 129 -0.14 -10.43 8.37
C GLN A 129 -1.39 -10.10 9.19
N MET A 130 -2.40 -10.94 9.10
CA MET A 130 -3.63 -10.78 9.88
C MET A 130 -3.42 -11.22 11.32
N GLY A 131 -3.79 -10.35 12.25
CA GLY A 131 -3.84 -10.69 13.68
C GLY A 131 -5.17 -11.31 14.10
N GLN A 132 -5.23 -11.79 15.35
CA GLN A 132 -6.46 -12.32 15.92
C GLN A 132 -7.41 -11.20 16.36
N ILE A 133 -6.86 -10.06 16.78
CA ILE A 133 -7.62 -8.86 17.14
C ILE A 133 -7.81 -8.02 15.88
N VAL A 134 -9.01 -8.04 15.32
CA VAL A 134 -9.32 -7.44 14.02
C VAL A 134 -9.75 -5.99 14.20
N ALA A 135 -9.13 -5.09 13.43
CA ALA A 135 -9.59 -3.72 13.21
C ALA A 135 -9.91 -3.52 11.72
N GLN A 136 -10.76 -2.55 11.41
CA GLN A 136 -11.18 -2.27 10.03
C GLN A 136 -10.02 -1.66 9.23
N PRO A 137 -9.45 -2.36 8.24
CA PRO A 137 -8.35 -1.82 7.45
C PRO A 137 -8.84 -0.82 6.39
N TYR A 138 -7.96 0.10 5.99
CA TYR A 138 -8.16 1.01 4.86
C TYR A 138 -7.85 0.35 3.52
N VAL A 139 -6.99 -0.66 3.53
CA VAL A 139 -6.55 -1.38 2.34
C VAL A 139 -7.06 -2.81 2.37
N SER A 140 -7.44 -3.33 1.22
CA SER A 140 -8.00 -4.68 1.06
C SER A 140 -6.96 -5.80 1.00
N GLY A 141 -5.72 -5.53 1.45
CA GLY A 141 -4.60 -6.48 1.37
C GLY A 141 -3.56 -6.08 0.33
N ILE A 142 -2.80 -7.04 -0.18
CA ILE A 142 -1.72 -6.79 -1.16
C ILE A 142 -2.28 -6.08 -2.39
N GLY A 143 -1.56 -5.03 -2.84
CA GLY A 143 -1.98 -4.16 -3.93
C GLY A 143 -3.00 -3.09 -3.54
N GLY A 144 -3.57 -3.15 -2.33
CA GLY A 144 -4.47 -2.11 -1.80
C GLY A 144 -3.74 -0.77 -1.71
N ARG A 145 -4.41 0.31 -2.14
CA ARG A 145 -3.85 1.66 -2.26
C ARG A 145 -4.62 2.64 -1.39
N ILE A 146 -3.89 3.59 -0.84
CA ILE A 146 -4.47 4.72 -0.09
C ILE A 146 -3.65 5.99 -0.37
N PRO A 147 -4.29 7.17 -0.56
CA PRO A 147 -3.55 8.41 -0.75
C PRO A 147 -2.59 8.68 0.41
N MET A 148 -1.38 9.17 0.09
CA MET A 148 -0.44 9.63 1.11
C MET A 148 -1.09 10.76 1.93
N GLY A 149 -0.87 10.75 3.24
CA GLY A 149 -1.55 11.67 4.17
C GLY A 149 -2.90 11.15 4.69
N VAL A 150 -3.65 10.36 3.90
CA VAL A 150 -4.87 9.70 4.40
C VAL A 150 -4.52 8.54 5.32
N GLY A 151 -3.71 7.60 4.85
CA GLY A 151 -3.18 6.52 5.68
C GLY A 151 -2.03 6.98 6.55
N ILE A 152 -1.96 6.48 7.79
CA ILE A 152 -0.90 6.84 8.75
C ILE A 152 0.50 6.44 8.25
N SER A 153 0.60 5.31 7.52
CA SER A 153 1.84 4.95 6.82
C SER A 153 2.28 6.01 5.81
N GLY A 154 1.34 6.62 5.10
CA GLY A 154 1.61 7.70 4.15
C GLY A 154 2.10 8.98 4.84
N VAL A 155 1.57 9.32 6.02
CA VAL A 155 2.08 10.44 6.84
C VAL A 155 3.50 10.17 7.32
N CYS A 156 3.77 8.94 7.79
CA CYS A 156 5.11 8.50 8.17
C CYS A 156 6.11 8.67 7.02
N ILE A 157 5.73 8.18 5.83
CA ILE A 157 6.56 8.28 4.62
C ILE A 157 6.77 9.74 4.19
N LEU A 158 5.73 10.60 4.24
CA LEU A 158 5.88 12.05 4.00
C LEU A 158 6.88 12.67 4.98
N GLY A 159 6.86 12.25 6.25
CA GLY A 159 7.79 12.72 7.26
C GLY A 159 9.24 12.31 7.04
N MET A 160 9.49 11.19 6.34
CA MET A 160 10.83 10.73 5.94
C MET A 160 11.41 11.49 4.75
N MET A 161 10.55 12.11 3.92
CA MET A 161 10.98 12.81 2.73
C MET A 161 11.72 14.11 3.04
N ASP A 162 12.58 14.55 2.13
CA ASP A 162 13.12 15.90 2.17
C ASP A 162 11.99 16.95 2.04
N ALA A 163 12.20 18.14 2.60
CA ALA A 163 11.18 19.19 2.68
C ALA A 163 10.61 19.55 1.30
N ARG A 164 11.48 19.72 0.30
CA ARG A 164 11.08 20.14 -1.06
C ARG A 164 10.20 19.07 -1.75
N SER A 165 10.56 17.81 -1.62
CA SER A 165 9.79 16.69 -2.20
C SER A 165 8.47 16.50 -1.48
N ARG A 166 8.46 16.64 -0.15
CA ARG A 166 7.26 16.59 0.68
C ARG A 166 6.28 17.69 0.33
N ASP A 167 6.74 18.95 0.24
CA ASP A 167 5.88 20.09 -0.09
C ASP A 167 5.21 19.91 -1.46
N ARG A 168 5.96 19.53 -2.48
CA ARG A 168 5.40 19.21 -3.80
C ARG A 168 4.37 18.08 -3.74
N CYS A 169 4.60 17.07 -2.90
CA CYS A 169 3.66 15.98 -2.70
C CYS A 169 2.36 16.48 -2.06
N LEU A 170 2.47 17.31 -1.01
CA LEU A 170 1.32 17.87 -0.30
C LEU A 170 0.49 18.81 -1.21
N ASP A 171 1.14 19.63 -2.05
CA ASP A 171 0.47 20.46 -3.05
C ASP A 171 -0.41 19.62 -4.00
N LEU A 172 0.11 18.49 -4.46
CA LEU A 172 -0.61 17.59 -5.38
C LEU A 172 -1.69 16.73 -4.67
N LEU A 173 -1.63 16.64 -3.36
CA LEU A 173 -2.57 15.84 -2.55
C LEU A 173 -3.75 16.66 -2.02
N GLU A 174 -3.73 17.98 -2.09
CA GLU A 174 -4.68 18.86 -1.40
C GLU A 174 -6.15 18.50 -1.68
N ASP A 175 -6.53 18.37 -2.96
CA ASP A 175 -7.88 17.97 -3.36
C ASP A 175 -8.24 16.56 -2.90
N ARG A 176 -7.26 15.67 -2.82
CA ARG A 176 -7.48 14.28 -2.37
C ARG A 176 -7.64 14.20 -0.87
N LEU A 177 -6.90 15.00 -0.09
CA LEU A 177 -7.02 15.10 1.36
C LEU A 177 -8.40 15.64 1.76
N ALA A 178 -8.87 16.71 1.07
CA ALA A 178 -10.17 17.32 1.32
C ALA A 178 -11.33 16.32 1.19
N GLN A 179 -11.22 15.31 0.35
CA GLN A 179 -12.26 14.29 0.18
C GLN A 179 -12.31 13.26 1.32
N TRP A 180 -11.31 13.27 2.20
CA TRP A 180 -11.25 12.49 3.43
C TRP A 180 -11.40 13.36 4.67
N ASP A 181 -11.92 14.59 4.50
CA ASP A 181 -12.05 15.59 5.58
C ASP A 181 -10.71 15.89 6.27
N LEU A 182 -9.60 15.81 5.50
CA LEU A 182 -8.25 16.11 5.98
C LEU A 182 -7.72 17.37 5.30
N THR A 183 -6.90 18.13 6.05
CA THR A 183 -6.28 19.35 5.55
C THR A 183 -4.76 19.26 5.61
N ARG A 184 -4.07 20.02 4.73
CA ARG A 184 -2.61 20.11 4.75
C ARG A 184 -2.05 20.47 6.14
N PRO A 185 -2.56 21.50 6.88
CA PRO A 185 -2.06 21.80 8.22
C PRO A 185 -2.15 20.65 9.22
N GLN A 186 -3.21 19.82 9.12
CA GLN A 186 -3.35 18.62 9.96
C GLN A 186 -2.25 17.60 9.65
N ILE A 187 -1.98 17.35 8.37
CA ILE A 187 -0.92 16.42 7.96
C ILE A 187 0.46 16.95 8.35
N GLU A 188 0.70 18.25 8.21
CA GLU A 188 1.97 18.88 8.64
C GLU A 188 2.18 18.77 10.16
N ALA A 189 1.12 18.94 10.96
CA ALA A 189 1.18 18.72 12.40
C ALA A 189 1.49 17.26 12.77
N GLU A 190 0.87 16.29 12.08
CA GLU A 190 1.15 14.87 12.26
C GLU A 190 2.61 14.54 11.85
N ILE A 191 3.12 15.13 10.77
CA ILE A 191 4.53 14.98 10.34
C ILE A 191 5.50 15.54 11.40
N ALA A 192 5.19 16.70 11.97
CA ALA A 192 6.02 17.28 13.03
C ALA A 192 6.08 16.37 14.26
N GLU A 193 4.96 15.76 14.62
CA GLU A 193 4.90 14.78 15.71
C GLU A 193 5.73 13.52 15.39
N PHE A 194 5.64 12.99 14.16
CA PHE A 194 6.49 11.89 13.70
C PHE A 194 7.97 12.24 13.81
N GLN A 195 8.38 13.43 13.37
CA GLN A 195 9.79 13.87 13.43
C GLN A 195 10.32 13.97 14.87
N ARG A 196 9.45 14.29 15.81
CA ARG A 196 9.75 14.33 17.25
C ARG A 196 9.88 12.95 17.89
N LEU A 197 9.01 11.99 17.50
CA LEU A 197 8.91 10.67 18.13
C LEU A 197 9.71 9.56 17.42
N GLY A 198 9.97 9.73 16.12
CA GLY A 198 10.58 8.70 15.29
C GLY A 198 9.66 7.51 14.99
N PHE A 199 8.36 7.67 15.20
CA PHE A 199 7.29 6.77 14.78
C PHE A 199 5.99 7.58 14.61
N MET A 200 5.04 7.02 13.89
CA MET A 200 3.74 7.66 13.69
C MET A 200 2.66 6.97 14.51
N ARG A 201 1.84 7.76 15.19
CA ARG A 201 0.61 7.36 15.84
C ARG A 201 -0.53 8.13 15.22
N GLY A 202 -1.58 7.47 14.80
CA GLY A 202 -2.74 8.16 14.27
C GLY A 202 -4.02 7.35 14.41
N ILE A 203 -5.13 8.08 14.44
CA ILE A 203 -6.47 7.51 14.45
C ILE A 203 -7.12 7.91 13.14
N ARG A 204 -7.74 6.96 12.47
CA ARG A 204 -8.50 7.19 11.25
C ARG A 204 -9.84 6.46 11.33
N ARG A 205 -10.82 6.97 10.59
CA ARG A 205 -12.16 6.37 10.49
C ARG A 205 -12.35 5.75 9.12
N SER A 206 -12.67 4.45 9.09
CA SER A 206 -13.02 3.70 7.87
C SER A 206 -14.37 3.04 8.05
N ALA A 207 -15.30 3.24 7.12
CA ALA A 207 -16.66 2.70 7.20
C ALA A 207 -17.38 2.99 8.55
N GLY A 208 -17.12 4.16 9.14
CA GLY A 208 -17.69 4.57 10.43
C GLY A 208 -16.96 4.03 11.67
N ILE A 209 -15.94 3.18 11.50
CA ILE A 209 -15.17 2.57 12.59
C ILE A 209 -13.82 3.29 12.71
N GLU A 210 -13.49 3.72 13.92
CA GLU A 210 -12.20 4.31 14.23
C GLU A 210 -11.20 3.23 14.64
N SER A 211 -9.99 3.34 14.09
CA SER A 211 -8.90 2.42 14.39
C SER A 211 -7.62 3.21 14.71
N LEU A 212 -6.87 2.70 15.67
CA LEU A 212 -5.52 3.16 15.98
C LEU A 212 -4.54 2.51 15.02
N THR A 213 -3.66 3.32 14.45
CA THR A 213 -2.53 2.85 13.66
C THR A 213 -1.23 3.34 14.28
N LEU A 214 -0.31 2.41 14.51
CA LEU A 214 1.08 2.69 14.88
C LEU A 214 1.96 2.34 13.68
N THR A 215 2.84 3.25 13.28
CA THR A 215 3.70 3.06 12.11
C THR A 215 5.15 3.38 12.45
N VAL A 216 6.05 2.46 12.08
CA VAL A 216 7.49 2.62 12.21
C VAL A 216 8.09 2.71 10.81
N PRO A 217 8.93 3.73 10.53
CA PRO A 217 9.62 3.86 9.26
C PRO A 217 10.66 2.76 9.10
N ILE A 218 10.92 2.38 7.85
CA ILE A 218 12.04 1.52 7.48
C ILE A 218 13.10 2.41 6.83
N ASN A 219 14.23 2.56 7.52
CA ASN A 219 15.37 3.36 7.08
C ASN A 219 16.51 2.42 6.68
N ASN A 220 16.39 1.81 5.50
CA ASN A 220 17.40 0.87 5.01
C ASN A 220 17.93 1.33 3.65
N ASP A 221 19.22 1.63 3.58
CA ASP A 221 19.92 2.08 2.37
C ASP A 221 19.84 1.07 1.21
N HIS A 222 19.60 -0.22 1.53
CA HIS A 222 19.43 -1.27 0.53
C HIS A 222 18.09 -1.21 -0.21
N LEU A 223 17.11 -0.42 0.26
CA LEU A 223 15.78 -0.30 -0.36
C LEU A 223 15.76 0.54 -1.64
N ARG A 224 16.91 0.94 -2.18
CA ARG A 224 17.05 1.68 -3.45
C ARG A 224 16.15 2.91 -3.56
N GLY A 225 15.97 3.65 -2.47
CA GLY A 225 15.15 4.87 -2.43
C GLY A 225 13.64 4.62 -2.44
N MET A 226 13.19 3.41 -2.08
CA MET A 226 11.78 3.14 -1.86
C MET A 226 11.41 3.44 -0.41
N GLU A 227 10.67 4.53 -0.20
CA GLU A 227 10.18 4.92 1.11
C GLU A 227 9.13 3.90 1.58
N THR A 228 9.45 3.22 2.67
CA THR A 228 8.72 2.05 3.17
C THR A 228 8.45 2.19 4.68
N ALA A 229 7.34 1.67 5.15
CA ALA A 229 6.98 1.65 6.56
C ALA A 229 6.20 0.38 6.92
N ILE A 230 6.30 -0.06 8.18
CA ILE A 230 5.43 -1.09 8.74
C ILE A 230 4.42 -0.43 9.65
N SER A 231 3.14 -0.75 9.43
CA SER A 231 2.02 -0.29 10.24
C SER A 231 1.38 -1.46 11.00
N LEU A 232 1.05 -1.22 12.26
CA LEU A 232 0.24 -2.08 13.10
C LEU A 232 -1.14 -1.41 13.24
N LEU A 233 -2.20 -2.17 13.03
CA LEU A 233 -3.57 -1.71 13.11
C LEU A 233 -4.30 -2.37 14.28
N ALA A 234 -4.84 -1.55 15.19
CA ALA A 234 -5.55 -1.98 16.38
C ALA A 234 -6.94 -1.30 16.49
N PRO A 235 -7.92 -1.92 17.14
CA PRO A 235 -9.15 -1.23 17.53
C PRO A 235 -8.83 -0.03 18.43
N LEU A 236 -9.63 1.03 18.32
CA LEU A 236 -9.46 2.20 19.18
C LEU A 236 -9.63 1.80 20.65
N ASN A 237 -8.83 2.38 21.53
CA ASN A 237 -8.86 2.20 23.01
C ASN A 237 -8.52 0.80 23.51
N ILE A 238 -8.00 -0.11 22.66
CA ILE A 238 -7.53 -1.43 23.10
C ILE A 238 -6.15 -1.34 23.78
N LEU A 239 -5.35 -0.35 23.40
CA LEU A 239 -4.04 -0.08 23.96
C LEU A 239 -4.07 1.22 24.77
N ASP A 240 -3.52 1.18 25.96
CA ASP A 240 -3.14 2.37 26.73
C ASP A 240 -1.75 2.86 26.28
N ALA A 241 -1.29 3.96 26.84
CA ALA A 241 0.02 4.54 26.51
C ALA A 241 1.20 3.59 26.79
N ALA A 242 1.09 2.67 27.74
CA ALA A 242 2.12 1.67 28.02
C ALA A 242 2.10 0.56 26.95
N GLY A 243 0.90 0.09 26.57
CA GLY A 243 0.69 -0.88 25.49
C GLY A 243 1.15 -0.36 24.13
N GLU A 244 0.87 0.92 23.80
CA GLU A 244 1.38 1.54 22.58
C GLU A 244 2.92 1.58 22.54
N ARG A 245 3.57 1.95 23.65
CA ARG A 245 5.05 1.93 23.75
C ARG A 245 5.62 0.52 23.61
N ALA A 246 4.98 -0.47 24.23
CA ALA A 246 5.38 -1.86 24.10
C ALA A 246 5.23 -2.37 22.66
N ALA A 247 4.14 -2.04 21.97
CA ALA A 247 3.94 -2.39 20.58
C ALA A 247 4.99 -1.77 19.66
N ILE A 248 5.33 -0.48 19.85
CA ILE A 248 6.39 0.19 19.09
C ILE A 248 7.75 -0.47 19.34
N ALA A 249 8.06 -0.85 20.59
CA ALA A 249 9.31 -1.55 20.90
C ALA A 249 9.39 -2.91 20.18
N VAL A 250 8.29 -3.67 20.16
CA VAL A 250 8.19 -4.94 19.40
C VAL A 250 8.41 -4.70 17.91
N MET A 251 7.78 -3.67 17.33
CA MET A 251 7.93 -3.35 15.91
C MET A 251 9.40 -3.01 15.56
N ARG A 252 10.03 -2.16 16.34
CA ARG A 252 11.45 -1.78 16.13
C ARG A 252 12.40 -2.96 16.24
N ASP A 253 12.22 -3.81 17.25
CA ASP A 253 13.00 -5.02 17.47
C ASP A 253 12.89 -6.00 16.28
N ALA A 254 11.68 -6.28 15.84
CA ALA A 254 11.42 -7.17 14.70
C ALA A 254 12.00 -6.63 13.38
N ILE A 255 11.85 -5.32 13.10
CA ILE A 255 12.45 -4.66 11.93
C ILE A 255 13.96 -4.78 11.96
N SER A 256 14.60 -4.39 13.07
CA SER A 256 16.06 -4.47 13.22
C SER A 256 16.60 -5.90 13.10
N THR A 257 15.83 -6.89 13.57
CA THR A 257 16.19 -8.30 13.43
C THR A 257 16.13 -8.76 11.97
N ALA A 258 15.08 -8.37 11.23
CA ALA A 258 14.96 -8.66 9.81
C ALA A 258 16.10 -8.04 9.00
N GLU A 259 16.48 -6.79 9.28
CA GLU A 259 17.58 -6.09 8.63
C GLU A 259 18.93 -6.75 8.88
N ARG A 260 19.21 -7.17 10.13
CA ARG A 260 20.44 -7.92 10.45
C ARG A 260 20.54 -9.24 9.68
N HIS A 261 19.44 -9.98 9.56
CA HIS A 261 19.44 -11.23 8.80
C HIS A 261 19.67 -11.00 7.30
N ALA A 262 19.06 -9.96 6.72
CA ALA A 262 19.25 -9.62 5.32
C ALA A 262 20.68 -9.14 5.00
N SER A 263 21.37 -8.51 5.97
CA SER A 263 22.74 -8.03 5.83
C SER A 263 23.80 -9.11 6.07
N SER A 264 23.42 -10.28 6.61
CA SER A 264 24.34 -11.39 6.81
C SER A 264 24.59 -12.07 5.47
N PRO A 265 25.87 -12.20 4.98
CA PRO A 265 26.15 -12.89 3.73
C PRO A 265 25.65 -14.33 3.83
N THR A 266 24.76 -14.70 2.93
CA THR A 266 24.39 -16.11 2.72
C THR A 266 25.70 -16.87 2.50
N ARG A 267 26.08 -17.77 3.41
CA ARG A 267 27.14 -18.72 3.14
C ARG A 267 26.72 -19.49 1.90
N SER A 268 27.24 -19.09 0.76
CA SER A 268 27.24 -19.94 -0.44
C SER A 268 27.93 -21.22 -0.04
N ASP A 269 27.20 -22.32 -0.02
CA ASP A 269 27.75 -23.64 0.14
C ASP A 269 28.88 -23.82 -0.88
N ASP A 270 30.07 -23.83 -0.33
CA ASP A 270 31.29 -24.28 -1.00
C ASP A 270 31.19 -25.82 -1.20
N MET A 271 30.34 -26.22 -2.13
CA MET A 271 30.26 -27.60 -2.64
C MET A 271 30.87 -27.69 -4.04
N SER A 272 32.07 -27.10 -4.18
CA SER A 272 32.99 -27.49 -5.28
C SER A 272 34.20 -28.15 -4.68
N GLY A 273 34.08 -29.46 -4.42
CA GLY A 273 35.19 -30.22 -3.92
C GLY A 273 34.89 -31.72 -3.78
N ARG A 274 34.72 -32.43 -4.92
CA ARG A 274 35.36 -33.73 -5.22
C ARG A 274 34.77 -34.35 -6.46
#